data_1a3b77aeff1c988bd106ee042760d7f6
#
_entry.id   1a3b77aeff1c988bd106ee042760d7f6
#
_cell.length_a   1.000
_cell.length_b   1.000
_cell.length_c   1.000
_cell.angle_alpha   90.00
_cell.angle_beta   90.00
_cell.angle_gamma   90.00
#
_symmetry.space_group_name_H-M   'P 1'
#
loop_
_entity.id
_entity.type
_entity.pdbx_description
1 polymer ?
#
loop_
_entity_poly.entity_id
_entity_poly.type
_entity_poly.pdbx_seq_one_letter_code
_entity_poly.pdbx_strand_id
1 'polypeptide(L)'
;MRKIWYEDRLGNLSSYRNLRDNYKEIVPEILEFVKENEYLMDEWIMDKWVDDSNLGRVQLWDGAWRVIPFPINAVGCTAIDGDYQLSEMVSFTKLFNTTLDEVKRLGPKIYDSFVRCCPKTAAYLEEDILKKLLKSATISRLSPGTKINPHNGDIDSIRVHFPVVTDPDAWLSVRGRKRTWEVGDVFGFHDNDKHWAQHNGTRDRIVVIFDYSLGQLESLTDFVLEDPYID
;
A
#
# COMPACT_ATOMS: atom_id res chain seq x y z
N MET A 1 8.93 -15.92 20.15
CA MET A 1 9.24 -14.61 19.47
C MET A 1 8.16 -14.37 18.43
N ARG A 2 7.35 -13.29 18.57
CA ARG A 2 6.24 -13.00 17.66
C ARG A 2 6.73 -12.94 16.20
N LYS A 3 5.96 -13.56 15.30
CA LYS A 3 6.19 -13.48 13.86
C LYS A 3 6.01 -12.02 13.40
N ILE A 4 6.91 -11.57 12.54
CA ILE A 4 6.88 -10.20 11.99
C ILE A 4 6.42 -10.23 10.54
N TRP A 5 6.84 -11.24 9.79
CA TRP A 5 6.57 -11.39 8.37
C TRP A 5 5.59 -12.54 8.14
N TYR A 6 4.56 -12.29 7.34
CA TYR A 6 3.41 -13.20 7.16
C TYR A 6 3.33 -13.85 5.77
N GLU A 7 4.44 -13.92 5.02
CA GLU A 7 4.47 -14.43 3.64
C GLU A 7 3.88 -15.83 3.50
N ASP A 8 4.20 -16.73 4.42
CA ASP A 8 3.70 -18.11 4.41
C ASP A 8 2.20 -18.21 4.67
N ARG A 9 1.62 -17.32 5.47
CA ARG A 9 0.18 -17.29 5.74
C ARG A 9 -0.58 -16.59 4.63
N LEU A 10 -0.06 -15.47 4.12
CA LEU A 10 -0.62 -14.76 2.98
C LEU A 10 -0.54 -15.61 1.70
N GLY A 11 0.37 -16.57 1.63
CA GLY A 11 0.48 -17.53 0.54
C GLY A 11 -0.78 -18.36 0.27
N ASN A 12 -1.76 -18.38 1.18
CA ASN A 12 -3.07 -18.97 0.96
C ASN A 12 -4.01 -18.07 0.12
N LEU A 13 -3.75 -16.76 0.04
CA LEU A 13 -4.50 -15.86 -0.83
C LEU A 13 -4.10 -16.07 -2.29
N SER A 14 -5.10 -16.23 -3.17
CA SER A 14 -4.88 -16.39 -4.62
C SER A 14 -4.22 -15.18 -5.24
N SER A 15 -4.65 -13.98 -4.86
CA SER A 15 -4.06 -12.71 -5.31
C SER A 15 -2.58 -12.61 -4.93
N TYR A 16 -2.23 -12.91 -3.68
CA TYR A 16 -0.85 -12.89 -3.22
C TYR A 16 0.04 -13.84 -4.05
N ARG A 17 -0.43 -15.07 -4.29
CA ARG A 17 0.29 -16.04 -5.15
C ARG A 17 0.41 -15.52 -6.58
N ASN A 18 -0.67 -15.02 -7.14
CA ASN A 18 -0.70 -14.50 -8.50
C ASN A 18 0.27 -13.33 -8.68
N LEU A 19 0.29 -12.38 -7.75
CA LEU A 19 1.24 -11.27 -7.76
C LEU A 19 2.69 -11.77 -7.73
N ARG A 20 3.00 -12.69 -6.82
CA ARG A 20 4.34 -13.26 -6.66
C ARG A 20 4.77 -14.07 -7.89
N ASP A 21 3.92 -14.98 -8.34
CA ASP A 21 4.29 -15.95 -9.39
C ASP A 21 4.30 -15.32 -10.79
N ASN A 22 3.56 -14.22 -10.99
CA ASN A 22 3.44 -13.53 -12.27
C ASN A 22 4.06 -12.12 -12.28
N TYR A 23 4.99 -11.82 -11.37
CA TYR A 23 5.56 -10.47 -11.22
C TYR A 23 6.16 -9.91 -12.52
N LYS A 24 6.72 -10.77 -13.39
CA LYS A 24 7.31 -10.36 -14.68
C LYS A 24 6.29 -9.75 -15.64
N GLU A 25 5.01 -10.10 -15.48
CA GLU A 25 3.91 -9.55 -16.28
C GLU A 25 3.28 -8.33 -15.60
N ILE A 26 3.24 -8.33 -14.28
CA ILE A 26 2.60 -7.28 -13.46
C ILE A 26 3.47 -6.03 -13.35
N VAL A 27 4.78 -6.19 -13.17
CA VAL A 27 5.70 -5.06 -13.00
C VAL A 27 5.65 -4.09 -14.18
N PRO A 28 5.69 -4.53 -15.45
CA PRO A 28 5.52 -3.62 -16.60
C PRO A 28 4.19 -2.87 -16.61
N GLU A 29 3.07 -3.53 -16.24
CA GLU A 29 1.75 -2.89 -16.15
C GLU A 29 1.77 -1.75 -15.14
N ILE A 30 2.31 -2.01 -13.93
CA ILE A 30 2.40 -1.01 -12.87
C ILE A 30 3.31 0.15 -13.27
N LEU A 31 4.44 -0.12 -13.93
CA LEU A 31 5.35 0.93 -14.39
C LEU A 31 4.71 1.83 -15.45
N GLU A 32 3.92 1.26 -16.37
CA GLU A 32 3.18 2.05 -17.36
C GLU A 32 2.11 2.92 -16.67
N PHE A 33 1.39 2.37 -15.69
CA PHE A 33 0.44 3.12 -14.88
C PHE A 33 1.11 4.26 -14.11
N VAL A 34 2.26 4.03 -13.48
CA VAL A 34 3.05 5.05 -12.78
C VAL A 34 3.45 6.17 -13.73
N LYS A 35 3.99 5.82 -14.90
CA LYS A 35 4.43 6.78 -15.92
C LYS A 35 3.28 7.67 -16.39
N GLU A 36 2.13 7.09 -16.64
CA GLU A 36 0.96 7.82 -17.11
C GLU A 36 0.37 8.77 -16.05
N ASN A 37 0.50 8.39 -14.78
CA ASN A 37 -0.07 9.12 -13.64
C ASN A 37 0.99 9.83 -12.79
N GLU A 38 2.20 10.00 -13.29
CA GLU A 38 3.32 10.59 -12.52
C GLU A 38 3.00 12.01 -12.03
N TYR A 39 2.22 12.79 -12.80
CA TYR A 39 1.76 14.12 -12.41
C TYR A 39 1.00 14.14 -11.08
N LEU A 40 0.31 13.05 -10.72
CA LEU A 40 -0.42 12.95 -9.45
C LEU A 40 0.53 12.89 -8.25
N MET A 41 1.76 12.43 -8.44
CA MET A 41 2.77 12.41 -7.39
C MET A 41 3.19 13.81 -6.94
N ASP A 42 3.03 14.80 -7.80
CA ASP A 42 3.32 16.20 -7.51
C ASP A 42 2.08 16.96 -7.01
N GLU A 43 0.88 16.58 -7.48
CA GLU A 43 -0.38 17.19 -7.06
C GLU A 43 -0.83 16.67 -5.68
N TRP A 44 -0.63 15.37 -5.39
CA TRP A 44 -1.08 14.74 -4.15
C TRP A 44 0.10 14.45 -3.23
N ILE A 45 0.55 15.48 -2.55
CA ILE A 45 1.63 15.39 -1.57
C ILE A 45 1.02 15.01 -0.22
N MET A 46 1.45 13.87 0.34
CA MET A 46 1.09 13.50 1.71
C MET A 46 1.54 14.57 2.70
N ASP A 47 0.72 14.88 3.71
CA ASP A 47 1.14 15.75 4.80
C ASP A 47 2.36 15.13 5.52
N LYS A 48 3.41 15.94 5.65
CA LYS A 48 4.62 15.56 6.40
C LYS A 48 4.37 15.40 7.88
N TRP A 49 3.32 16.03 8.39
CA TRP A 49 3.06 16.17 9.80
C TRP A 49 1.80 15.42 10.17
N VAL A 50 1.90 14.56 11.14
CA VAL A 50 0.77 13.84 11.72
C VAL A 50 0.64 14.20 13.21
N ASP A 51 -0.59 14.19 13.69
CA ASP A 51 -0.85 14.38 15.12
C ASP A 51 -0.69 13.03 15.82
N ASP A 52 0.36 12.93 16.65
CA ASP A 52 0.57 11.81 17.55
C ASP A 52 -0.08 12.12 18.91
N SER A 53 -0.88 11.21 19.43
CA SER A 53 -1.62 11.40 20.67
C SER A 53 -0.74 11.66 21.90
N ASN A 54 0.52 11.22 21.86
CA ASN A 54 1.47 11.35 22.98
C ASN A 54 2.51 12.44 22.76
N LEU A 55 2.86 12.74 21.50
CA LEU A 55 3.96 13.62 21.14
C LEU A 55 3.52 14.93 20.47
N GLY A 56 2.21 15.07 20.19
CA GLY A 56 1.68 16.20 19.43
C GLY A 56 1.99 16.08 17.94
N ARG A 57 2.20 17.21 17.27
CA ARG A 57 2.46 17.23 15.82
C ARG A 57 3.89 16.77 15.53
N VAL A 58 4.04 15.60 14.89
CA VAL A 58 5.32 14.98 14.57
C VAL A 58 5.53 14.89 13.06
N GLN A 59 6.78 15.01 12.63
CA GLN A 59 7.13 14.83 11.23
C GLN A 59 7.20 13.34 10.89
N LEU A 60 6.30 12.89 9.99
CA LEU A 60 6.24 11.49 9.58
C LEU A 60 7.37 11.11 8.63
N TRP A 61 7.79 12.02 7.74
CA TRP A 61 8.82 11.73 6.75
C TRP A 61 9.68 12.93 6.42
N ASP A 62 10.87 12.67 5.86
CA ASP A 62 11.80 13.65 5.33
C ASP A 62 12.33 13.21 3.96
N GLY A 63 12.74 14.17 3.12
CA GLY A 63 13.16 13.90 1.74
C GLY A 63 12.01 13.97 0.74
N ALA A 64 11.95 13.04 -0.21
CA ALA A 64 10.93 12.97 -1.26
C ALA A 64 10.20 11.63 -1.24
N TRP A 65 9.10 11.58 -0.51
CA TRP A 65 8.12 10.49 -0.54
C TRP A 65 6.90 10.92 -1.33
N ARG A 66 6.59 10.18 -2.37
CA ARG A 66 5.45 10.43 -3.29
C ARG A 66 4.58 9.21 -3.36
N VAL A 67 3.28 9.40 -3.53
CA VAL A 67 2.30 8.31 -3.63
C VAL A 67 1.31 8.57 -4.75
N ILE A 68 0.88 7.50 -5.40
CA ILE A 68 -0.30 7.48 -6.27
C ILE A 68 -1.28 6.51 -5.64
N PRO A 69 -2.55 6.89 -5.40
CA PRO A 69 -3.56 5.93 -5.01
C PRO A 69 -3.78 4.93 -6.14
N PHE A 70 -3.72 3.66 -5.80
CA PHE A 70 -4.10 2.61 -6.73
C PHE A 70 -5.61 2.43 -6.60
N PRO A 71 -6.40 2.54 -7.68
CA PRO A 71 -7.85 2.79 -7.57
C PRO A 71 -8.68 1.55 -7.24
N ILE A 72 -8.22 0.74 -6.32
CA ILE A 72 -8.89 -0.50 -5.92
C ILE A 72 -10.22 -0.19 -5.25
N ASN A 73 -10.28 0.85 -4.42
CA ASN A 73 -11.53 1.26 -3.80
C ASN A 73 -12.54 1.82 -4.82
N ALA A 74 -12.05 2.40 -5.92
CA ALA A 74 -12.91 2.82 -7.02
C ALA A 74 -13.50 1.62 -7.79
N VAL A 75 -12.76 0.50 -7.92
CA VAL A 75 -13.26 -0.74 -8.53
C VAL A 75 -14.38 -1.34 -7.69
N GLY A 76 -14.18 -1.44 -6.38
CA GLY A 76 -15.20 -1.95 -5.46
C GLY A 76 -16.45 -1.06 -5.39
N CYS A 77 -16.30 0.26 -5.52
CA CYS A 77 -17.40 1.20 -5.46
C CYS A 77 -18.22 1.29 -6.75
N THR A 78 -17.61 1.13 -7.91
CA THR A 78 -18.33 1.14 -9.19
C THR A 78 -19.02 -0.17 -9.50
N ALA A 79 -18.55 -1.30 -8.95
CA ALA A 79 -19.13 -2.63 -9.22
C ALA A 79 -20.34 -2.95 -8.33
N ILE A 80 -20.52 -2.29 -7.20
CA ILE A 80 -21.51 -2.73 -6.20
C ILE A 80 -22.71 -1.81 -6.05
N ASP A 81 -22.69 -0.49 -6.25
CA ASP A 81 -23.90 0.35 -6.16
C ASP A 81 -23.71 1.86 -6.48
N GLY A 82 -22.58 2.28 -7.00
CA GLY A 82 -22.40 3.70 -7.35
C GLY A 82 -22.21 4.67 -6.18
N ASP A 83 -22.30 4.19 -4.96
CA ASP A 83 -22.07 4.97 -3.73
C ASP A 83 -20.66 4.74 -3.21
N TYR A 84 -19.75 5.67 -3.54
CA TYR A 84 -18.50 5.83 -2.82
C TYR A 84 -18.81 5.97 -1.33
N GLN A 85 -18.28 5.08 -0.49
CA GLN A 85 -18.47 5.26 0.94
C GLN A 85 -17.79 6.57 1.36
N LEU A 86 -18.60 7.53 1.76
CA LEU A 86 -18.17 8.91 2.08
C LEU A 86 -17.03 8.94 3.13
N SER A 87 -17.00 7.96 4.04
CA SER A 87 -15.98 7.79 5.06
C SER A 87 -14.59 7.47 4.48
N GLU A 88 -14.50 6.64 3.44
CA GLU A 88 -13.24 6.29 2.78
C GLU A 88 -12.70 7.48 1.97
N MET A 89 -13.60 8.21 1.30
CA MET A 89 -13.24 9.42 0.57
C MET A 89 -12.74 10.54 1.51
N VAL A 90 -13.32 10.67 2.70
CA VAL A 90 -12.87 11.63 3.73
C VAL A 90 -11.50 11.26 4.27
N SER A 91 -11.23 9.96 4.49
CA SER A 91 -9.90 9.49 4.91
C SER A 91 -8.86 9.77 3.82
N PHE A 92 -9.20 9.55 2.56
CA PHE A 92 -8.34 9.84 1.42
C PHE A 92 -8.03 11.35 1.30
N THR A 93 -9.04 12.23 1.42
CA THR A 93 -8.82 13.69 1.35
C THR A 93 -7.92 14.20 2.46
N LYS A 94 -8.00 13.61 3.66
CA LYS A 94 -7.10 13.96 4.77
C LYS A 94 -5.67 13.49 4.52
N LEU A 95 -5.51 12.26 4.03
CA LEU A 95 -4.19 11.68 3.79
C LEU A 95 -3.40 12.43 2.71
N PHE A 96 -4.07 12.89 1.66
CA PHE A 96 -3.46 13.54 0.51
C PHE A 96 -3.61 15.07 0.49
N ASN A 97 -4.12 15.66 1.57
CA ASN A 97 -4.38 17.10 1.66
C ASN A 97 -5.12 17.65 0.42
N THR A 98 -6.08 16.87 -0.08
CA THR A 98 -6.87 17.19 -1.29
C THR A 98 -8.33 17.41 -0.92
N THR A 99 -9.16 17.81 -1.88
CA THR A 99 -10.59 18.04 -1.68
C THR A 99 -11.42 16.88 -2.22
N LEU A 100 -12.63 16.70 -1.67
CA LEU A 100 -13.58 15.71 -2.17
C LEU A 100 -13.92 15.90 -3.65
N ASP A 101 -14.00 17.15 -4.10
CA ASP A 101 -14.29 17.47 -5.50
C ASP A 101 -13.13 17.07 -6.42
N GLU A 102 -11.89 17.22 -5.96
CA GLU A 102 -10.72 16.74 -6.70
C GLU A 102 -10.69 15.22 -6.78
N VAL A 103 -10.99 14.52 -5.70
CA VAL A 103 -11.09 13.03 -5.70
C VAL A 103 -12.17 12.58 -6.67
N LYS A 104 -13.35 13.21 -6.67
CA LYS A 104 -14.43 12.91 -7.62
C LYS A 104 -14.05 13.19 -9.06
N ARG A 105 -13.27 14.24 -9.30
CA ARG A 105 -12.82 14.64 -10.64
C ARG A 105 -11.73 13.73 -11.20
N LEU A 106 -10.79 13.30 -10.36
CA LEU A 106 -9.60 12.55 -10.76
C LEU A 106 -9.80 11.03 -10.65
N GLY A 107 -10.61 10.57 -9.70
CA GLY A 107 -10.85 9.15 -9.46
C GLY A 107 -11.23 8.36 -10.71
N PRO A 108 -12.23 8.80 -11.51
CA PRO A 108 -12.58 8.11 -12.76
C PRO A 108 -11.41 8.00 -13.75
N LYS A 109 -10.61 9.05 -13.90
CA LYS A 109 -9.45 9.06 -14.81
C LYS A 109 -8.36 8.11 -14.36
N ILE A 110 -8.10 8.06 -13.05
CA ILE A 110 -7.14 7.13 -12.47
C ILE A 110 -7.62 5.69 -12.65
N TYR A 111 -8.92 5.46 -12.46
CA TYR A 111 -9.54 4.16 -12.68
C TYR A 111 -9.45 3.70 -14.13
N ASP A 112 -9.80 4.55 -15.08
CA ASP A 112 -9.70 4.24 -16.52
C ASP A 112 -8.26 3.94 -16.93
N SER A 113 -7.30 4.71 -16.39
CA SER A 113 -5.87 4.47 -16.57
C SER A 113 -5.45 3.12 -15.98
N PHE A 114 -5.93 2.79 -14.77
CA PHE A 114 -5.63 1.51 -14.13
C PHE A 114 -6.15 0.32 -14.95
N VAL A 115 -7.41 0.33 -15.36
CA VAL A 115 -8.01 -0.76 -16.14
C VAL A 115 -7.28 -0.97 -17.45
N ARG A 116 -6.82 0.12 -18.08
CA ARG A 116 -6.09 0.06 -19.34
C ARG A 116 -4.64 -0.39 -19.18
N CYS A 117 -3.93 0.12 -18.17
CA CYS A 117 -2.51 -0.18 -17.95
C CYS A 117 -2.28 -1.48 -17.21
N CYS A 118 -3.21 -1.88 -16.32
CA CYS A 118 -3.02 -2.98 -15.37
C CYS A 118 -4.10 -4.07 -15.46
N PRO A 119 -4.44 -4.59 -16.67
CA PRO A 119 -5.55 -5.53 -16.83
C PRO A 119 -5.32 -6.86 -16.08
N LYS A 120 -4.10 -7.39 -16.06
CA LYS A 120 -3.78 -8.63 -15.33
C LYS A 120 -3.76 -8.40 -13.83
N THR A 121 -3.17 -7.28 -13.40
CA THR A 121 -3.16 -6.89 -11.99
C THR A 121 -4.59 -6.75 -11.46
N ALA A 122 -5.48 -6.10 -12.22
CA ALA A 122 -6.89 -5.97 -11.88
C ALA A 122 -7.56 -7.33 -11.74
N ALA A 123 -7.37 -8.22 -12.71
CA ALA A 123 -7.95 -9.57 -12.70
C ALA A 123 -7.46 -10.40 -11.50
N TYR A 124 -6.19 -10.27 -11.12
CA TYR A 124 -5.64 -11.01 -9.97
C TYR A 124 -6.14 -10.49 -8.60
N LEU A 125 -6.55 -9.23 -8.54
CA LEU A 125 -7.06 -8.61 -7.32
C LEU A 125 -8.58 -8.66 -7.20
N GLU A 126 -9.30 -9.01 -8.28
CA GLU A 126 -10.76 -8.94 -8.35
C GLU A 126 -11.44 -9.71 -7.21
N GLU A 127 -11.00 -10.93 -6.93
CA GLU A 127 -11.58 -11.76 -5.87
C GLU A 127 -11.45 -11.11 -4.50
N ASP A 128 -10.28 -10.56 -4.18
CA ASP A 128 -10.02 -9.93 -2.87
C ASP A 128 -10.79 -8.61 -2.73
N ILE A 129 -10.99 -7.90 -3.84
CA ILE A 129 -11.82 -6.69 -3.88
C ILE A 129 -13.28 -7.05 -3.62
N LEU A 130 -13.83 -8.02 -4.35
CA LEU A 130 -15.22 -8.45 -4.21
C LEU A 130 -15.53 -8.99 -2.80
N LYS A 131 -14.57 -9.69 -2.19
CA LYS A 131 -14.68 -10.19 -0.81
C LYS A 131 -14.39 -9.12 0.25
N LYS A 132 -14.10 -7.88 -0.14
CA LYS A 132 -13.70 -6.79 0.76
C LYS A 132 -12.48 -7.13 1.64
N LEU A 133 -11.64 -8.05 1.18
CA LEU A 133 -10.37 -8.36 1.84
C LEU A 133 -9.41 -7.20 1.72
N LEU A 134 -9.37 -6.56 0.56
CA LEU A 134 -8.48 -5.46 0.25
C LEU A 134 -9.15 -4.12 0.60
N LYS A 135 -8.58 -3.39 1.57
CA LYS A 135 -9.06 -2.08 2.05
C LYS A 135 -8.57 -0.95 1.16
N SER A 136 -7.28 -0.98 0.82
CA SER A 136 -6.64 0.07 0.03
C SER A 136 -5.42 -0.44 -0.72
N ALA A 137 -5.02 0.29 -1.74
CA ALA A 137 -3.72 0.14 -2.35
C ALA A 137 -3.15 1.49 -2.77
N THR A 138 -1.82 1.62 -2.65
CA THR A 138 -1.09 2.81 -3.05
C THR A 138 0.23 2.41 -3.71
N ILE A 139 0.65 3.20 -4.70
CA ILE A 139 2.00 3.12 -5.23
C ILE A 139 2.83 4.15 -4.49
N SER A 140 3.87 3.68 -3.82
CA SER A 140 4.78 4.50 -3.01
C SER A 140 6.13 4.60 -3.71
N ARG A 141 6.59 5.83 -3.99
CA ARG A 141 7.92 6.14 -4.51
C ARG A 141 8.74 6.83 -3.44
N LEU A 142 9.85 6.22 -3.06
CA LEU A 142 10.89 6.81 -2.22
C LEU A 142 12.08 7.19 -3.10
N SER A 143 12.43 8.47 -3.12
CA SER A 143 13.65 8.94 -3.77
C SER A 143 14.87 8.82 -2.85
N PRO A 144 16.10 8.79 -3.38
CA PRO A 144 17.33 8.78 -2.60
C PRO A 144 17.36 9.84 -1.49
N GLY A 145 17.86 9.48 -0.31
CA GLY A 145 17.89 10.33 0.86
C GLY A 145 16.59 10.40 1.67
N THR A 146 15.50 9.79 1.20
CA THR A 146 14.21 9.83 1.92
C THR A 146 14.23 8.92 3.14
N LYS A 147 13.63 9.42 4.21
CA LYS A 147 13.39 8.70 5.46
C LYS A 147 11.92 8.82 5.85
N ILE A 148 11.29 7.68 6.15
CA ILE A 148 10.01 7.61 6.83
C ILE A 148 10.31 7.29 8.30
N ASN A 149 9.86 8.15 9.21
CA ASN A 149 10.15 8.03 10.63
C ASN A 149 9.37 6.87 11.27
N PRO A 150 9.84 6.33 12.40
CA PRO A 150 9.13 5.28 13.13
C PRO A 150 7.72 5.69 13.50
N HIS A 151 6.73 4.90 13.05
CA HIS A 151 5.32 5.12 13.32
C HIS A 151 4.58 3.78 13.41
N ASN A 152 3.34 3.83 13.85
CA ASN A 152 2.38 2.73 13.81
C ASN A 152 1.29 3.12 12.81
N GLY A 153 0.81 2.16 12.04
CA GLY A 153 -0.30 2.35 11.13
C GLY A 153 -1.62 1.84 11.68
N ASP A 154 -2.46 1.32 10.81
CA ASP A 154 -3.81 0.86 11.13
C ASP A 154 -3.78 -0.50 11.87
N ILE A 155 -4.50 -0.58 12.99
CA ILE A 155 -4.60 -1.79 13.82
C ILE A 155 -5.34 -2.93 13.11
N ASP A 156 -6.28 -2.63 12.21
CA ASP A 156 -7.04 -3.60 11.42
C ASP A 156 -6.44 -3.78 10.02
N SER A 157 -5.11 -3.75 9.88
CA SER A 157 -4.49 -3.91 8.57
C SER A 157 -3.27 -4.81 8.58
N ILE A 158 -3.26 -5.76 7.66
CA ILE A 158 -2.05 -6.44 7.20
C ILE A 158 -1.56 -5.70 5.96
N ARG A 159 -0.43 -5.03 6.08
CA ARG A 159 0.20 -4.30 4.98
C ARG A 159 1.08 -5.22 4.17
N VAL A 160 0.81 -5.32 2.89
CA VAL A 160 1.57 -6.13 1.93
C VAL A 160 2.32 -5.20 0.98
N HIS A 161 3.61 -5.41 0.85
CA HIS A 161 4.46 -4.71 -0.10
C HIS A 161 4.77 -5.59 -1.30
N PHE A 162 4.61 -5.02 -2.50
CA PHE A 162 5.02 -5.60 -3.76
C PHE A 162 6.02 -4.65 -4.44
N PRO A 163 7.33 -4.91 -4.32
CA PRO A 163 8.38 -4.10 -4.92
C PRO A 163 8.37 -4.16 -6.45
N VAL A 164 8.37 -3.00 -7.08
CA VAL A 164 8.37 -2.82 -8.55
C VAL A 164 9.71 -2.30 -9.05
N VAL A 165 10.31 -1.37 -8.31
CA VAL A 165 11.68 -0.90 -8.49
C VAL A 165 12.36 -0.94 -7.14
N THR A 166 13.54 -1.56 -7.07
CA THR A 166 14.28 -1.71 -5.82
C THR A 166 15.66 -1.07 -5.92
N ASP A 167 16.19 -0.72 -4.76
CA ASP A 167 17.58 -0.32 -4.56
C ASP A 167 18.09 -1.08 -3.32
N PRO A 168 19.28 -1.72 -3.37
CA PRO A 168 19.80 -2.52 -2.25
C PRO A 168 20.01 -1.70 -0.98
N ASP A 169 20.18 -0.38 -1.10
CA ASP A 169 20.36 0.52 0.04
C ASP A 169 19.04 1.17 0.51
N ALA A 170 17.90 0.76 -0.07
CA ALA A 170 16.57 1.08 0.42
C ALA A 170 16.04 -0.09 1.28
N TRP A 171 15.61 0.20 2.51
CA TRP A 171 15.17 -0.82 3.45
C TRP A 171 13.95 -0.36 4.26
N LEU A 172 13.20 -1.34 4.75
CA LEU A 172 12.13 -1.18 5.73
C LEU A 172 12.54 -1.88 7.02
N SER A 173 12.21 -1.31 8.14
CA SER A 173 12.33 -1.94 9.44
C SER A 173 10.96 -2.11 10.06
N VAL A 174 10.64 -3.30 10.53
CA VAL A 174 9.45 -3.60 11.31
C VAL A 174 9.89 -4.18 12.65
N ARG A 175 9.47 -3.56 13.75
CA ARG A 175 9.87 -3.93 15.12
C ARG A 175 11.39 -4.04 15.29
N GLY A 176 12.15 -3.15 14.64
CA GLY A 176 13.62 -3.11 14.68
C GLY A 176 14.33 -4.11 13.76
N ARG A 177 13.61 -4.97 13.04
CA ARG A 177 14.20 -5.89 12.07
C ARG A 177 14.17 -5.28 10.67
N LYS A 178 15.35 -5.00 10.15
CA LYS A 178 15.55 -4.46 8.81
C LYS A 178 15.46 -5.56 7.77
N ARG A 179 14.90 -5.19 6.61
CA ARG A 179 14.84 -6.03 5.41
C ARG A 179 14.92 -5.18 4.16
N THR A 180 15.58 -5.71 3.15
CA THR A 180 15.57 -5.25 1.74
C THR A 180 14.86 -6.30 0.91
N TRP A 181 14.45 -5.96 -0.29
CA TRP A 181 13.72 -6.85 -1.19
C TRP A 181 14.17 -6.69 -2.63
N GLU A 182 13.96 -7.75 -3.41
CA GLU A 182 14.11 -7.73 -4.85
C GLU A 182 12.76 -7.49 -5.54
N VAL A 183 12.81 -7.16 -6.82
CA VAL A 183 11.59 -6.97 -7.64
C VAL A 183 10.82 -8.28 -7.71
N GLY A 184 9.53 -8.21 -7.42
CA GLY A 184 8.64 -9.37 -7.40
C GLY A 184 8.56 -10.11 -6.07
N ASP A 185 9.40 -9.77 -5.09
CA ASP A 185 9.16 -10.21 -3.71
C ASP A 185 7.80 -9.69 -3.23
N VAL A 186 7.08 -10.53 -2.50
CA VAL A 186 5.83 -10.12 -1.86
C VAL A 186 5.94 -10.45 -0.39
N PHE A 187 5.68 -9.47 0.47
CA PHE A 187 5.79 -9.68 1.92
C PHE A 187 4.78 -8.84 2.66
N GLY A 188 4.32 -9.35 3.79
CA GLY A 188 3.34 -8.67 4.62
C GLY A 188 3.75 -8.59 6.08
N PHE A 189 3.25 -7.55 6.76
CA PHE A 189 3.40 -7.36 8.18
C PHE A 189 2.16 -6.68 8.76
N HIS A 190 1.96 -6.75 10.07
CA HIS A 190 0.87 -6.05 10.74
C HIS A 190 1.18 -4.55 10.76
N ASP A 191 0.33 -3.74 10.13
CA ASP A 191 0.59 -2.31 9.94
C ASP A 191 0.72 -1.54 11.26
N ASN A 192 0.05 -2.01 12.32
CA ASN A 192 0.19 -1.45 13.66
C ASN A 192 1.53 -1.81 14.36
N ASP A 193 2.34 -2.69 13.82
CA ASP A 193 3.71 -2.88 14.31
C ASP A 193 4.56 -1.65 13.98
N LYS A 194 5.34 -1.17 14.95
CA LYS A 194 6.21 -0.01 14.74
C LYS A 194 7.16 -0.24 13.58
N HIS A 195 7.03 0.59 12.55
CA HIS A 195 7.81 0.45 11.33
C HIS A 195 8.32 1.80 10.81
N TRP A 196 9.38 1.74 10.01
CA TRP A 196 10.00 2.91 9.36
C TRP A 196 10.83 2.47 8.16
N ALA A 197 11.08 3.38 7.23
CA ALA A 197 11.87 3.12 6.04
C ALA A 197 12.96 4.17 5.85
N GLN A 198 14.05 3.79 5.17
CA GLN A 198 15.10 4.70 4.77
C GLN A 198 15.68 4.28 3.41
N HIS A 199 15.99 5.26 2.61
CA HIS A 199 16.57 5.07 1.30
C HIS A 199 17.91 5.81 1.19
N ASN A 200 19.01 5.06 1.26
CA ASN A 200 20.38 5.57 1.16
C ASN A 200 21.00 5.32 -0.23
N GLY A 201 20.24 4.74 -1.14
CA GLY A 201 20.69 4.37 -2.49
C GLY A 201 20.71 5.53 -3.47
N THR A 202 20.75 5.21 -4.76
CA THR A 202 20.99 6.17 -5.85
C THR A 202 19.86 6.26 -6.87
N ARG A 203 18.89 5.36 -6.84
CA ARG A 203 17.72 5.34 -7.74
C ARG A 203 16.43 5.19 -6.95
N ASP A 204 15.32 5.67 -7.49
CA ASP A 204 14.04 5.58 -6.83
C ASP A 204 13.68 4.13 -6.47
N ARG A 205 13.05 3.94 -5.31
CA ARG A 205 12.37 2.71 -4.93
C ARG A 205 10.86 2.90 -5.14
N ILE A 206 10.24 1.99 -5.91
CA ILE A 206 8.80 1.99 -6.15
C ILE A 206 8.21 0.69 -5.62
N VAL A 207 7.17 0.80 -4.82
CA VAL A 207 6.47 -0.32 -4.18
C VAL A 207 4.97 -0.10 -4.32
N VAL A 208 4.23 -1.14 -4.69
CA VAL A 208 2.79 -1.17 -4.46
C VAL A 208 2.55 -1.65 -3.03
N ILE A 209 1.77 -0.91 -2.29
CA ILE A 209 1.36 -1.22 -0.93
C ILE A 209 -0.12 -1.61 -0.99
N PHE A 210 -0.44 -2.80 -0.51
CA PHE A 210 -1.80 -3.30 -0.35
C PHE A 210 -2.12 -3.42 1.13
N ASP A 211 -3.22 -2.83 1.58
CA ASP A 211 -3.71 -2.97 2.95
C ASP A 211 -4.91 -3.91 2.96
N TYR A 212 -4.74 -5.07 3.59
CA TYR A 212 -5.79 -6.09 3.77
C TYR A 212 -6.45 -5.90 5.12
N SER A 213 -7.79 -6.03 5.19
CA SER A 213 -8.53 -6.04 6.46
C SER A 213 -8.18 -7.29 7.27
N LEU A 214 -7.60 -7.08 8.45
CA LEU A 214 -7.28 -8.18 9.36
C LEU A 214 -8.53 -8.96 9.76
N GLY A 215 -9.62 -8.28 10.15
CA GLY A 215 -10.86 -8.93 10.52
C GLY A 215 -11.49 -9.75 9.40
N GLN A 216 -11.40 -9.27 8.14
CA GLN A 216 -11.87 -10.05 6.98
C GLN A 216 -10.96 -11.23 6.67
N LEU A 217 -9.63 -11.07 6.77
CA LEU A 217 -8.68 -12.18 6.60
C LEU A 217 -8.94 -13.30 7.60
N GLU A 218 -9.10 -12.98 8.88
CA GLU A 218 -9.40 -13.95 9.94
C GLU A 218 -10.76 -14.62 9.76
N SER A 219 -11.77 -13.88 9.25
CA SER A 219 -13.12 -14.38 9.03
C SER A 219 -13.26 -15.30 7.81
N LEU A 220 -12.52 -15.03 6.73
CA LEU A 220 -12.69 -15.67 5.42
C LEU A 220 -11.55 -16.63 5.04
N THR A 221 -10.49 -16.68 5.83
CA THR A 221 -9.30 -17.50 5.57
C THR A 221 -8.78 -18.15 6.86
N ASP A 222 -7.76 -18.99 6.75
CA ASP A 222 -7.04 -19.56 7.91
C ASP A 222 -5.99 -18.60 8.48
N PHE A 223 -6.10 -17.30 8.17
CA PHE A 223 -5.17 -16.30 8.68
C PHE A 223 -5.44 -16.05 10.17
N VAL A 224 -4.38 -16.10 10.97
CA VAL A 224 -4.43 -15.78 12.40
C VAL A 224 -3.26 -14.85 12.71
N LEU A 225 -3.59 -13.70 13.29
CA LEU A 225 -2.56 -12.82 13.85
C LEU A 225 -2.02 -13.47 15.15
N GLU A 226 -0.71 -13.71 15.20
CA GLU A 226 -0.11 -14.21 16.45
C GLU A 226 -0.19 -13.14 17.55
N ASP A 227 -0.85 -13.48 18.66
CA ASP A 227 -0.97 -12.59 19.80
C ASP A 227 0.42 -12.21 20.34
N PRO A 228 0.72 -10.91 20.52
CA PRO A 228 1.99 -10.48 21.09
C PRO A 228 2.21 -10.86 22.56
N TYR A 229 1.16 -11.31 23.23
CA TYR A 229 1.13 -11.54 24.69
C TYR A 229 1.10 -13.02 25.09
N ILE A 230 1.11 -13.96 24.11
CA ILE A 230 1.23 -15.39 24.39
C ILE A 230 2.69 -15.78 24.15
N ASP A 231 3.50 -15.69 25.18
CA ASP A 231 4.78 -16.38 25.38
C ASP A 231 4.60 -17.44 26.47
#